data_c2860191c41c296216b1a4df4f8469f0
#
_entry.id   c2860191c41c296216b1a4df4f8469f0
#
_cell.length_a   1.000
_cell.length_b   1.000
_cell.length_c   1.000
_cell.angle_alpha   90.00
_cell.angle_beta   90.00
_cell.angle_gamma   90.00
#
_symmetry.space_group_name_H-M   'P 1'
#
loop_
_entity.id
_entity.type
_entity.pdbx_description
1 polymer ?
#
loop_
_entity_poly.entity_id
_entity_poly.type
_entity_poly.pdbx_seq_one_letter_code
_entity_poly.pdbx_strand_id
1 'polypeptide(L)'
;MNTTAQPRVAENADEWRTQLQQHAAGRKPETFTLRTQLLTQGRTNLPLAATEKMSVVLKCYAEGGENELHAHPYEDHVFLIMQGQADFYGPNGELATLRRNQGIMLPAGSLYRFEAKGDENLLLLRIGTTVVEGEDPLARIDAEGAPFDGYSEKNRRPKVIYAEDSWFE
;
A
#
# COMPACT_ATOMS: atom_id res chain seq x y z
N MET A 1 -3.00 -8.88 30.01
CA MET A 1 -3.66 -8.88 28.70
C MET A 1 -3.06 -7.74 27.89
N ASN A 2 -2.18 -8.04 26.90
CA ASN A 2 -1.62 -7.01 26.03
C ASN A 2 -2.69 -6.64 25.00
N THR A 3 -3.31 -5.50 25.17
CA THR A 3 -4.07 -4.86 24.09
C THR A 3 -3.06 -4.46 23.00
N THR A 4 -2.87 -5.32 22.01
CA THR A 4 -2.32 -4.87 20.73
C THR A 4 -3.22 -3.76 20.23
N ALA A 5 -2.66 -2.57 20.03
CA ALA A 5 -3.40 -1.47 19.45
C ALA A 5 -4.05 -1.98 18.15
N GLN A 6 -5.36 -1.76 18.00
CA GLN A 6 -6.02 -2.17 16.76
C GLN A 6 -5.40 -1.43 15.57
N PRO A 7 -5.10 -2.12 14.47
CA PRO A 7 -4.56 -1.49 13.27
C PRO A 7 -5.45 -0.31 12.86
N ARG A 8 -4.83 0.85 12.61
CA ARG A 8 -5.52 2.08 12.21
C ARG A 8 -5.06 2.52 10.83
N VAL A 9 -6.00 2.93 10.00
CA VAL A 9 -5.71 3.51 8.69
C VAL A 9 -4.80 4.73 8.85
N ALA A 10 -3.69 4.77 8.10
CA ALA A 10 -2.79 5.91 8.05
C ALA A 10 -3.35 6.98 7.10
N GLU A 11 -3.54 8.20 7.59
CA GLU A 11 -4.11 9.31 6.83
C GLU A 11 -3.08 10.05 5.97
N ASN A 12 -1.80 9.93 6.32
CA ASN A 12 -0.67 10.54 5.62
C ASN A 12 0.60 9.70 5.77
N ALA A 13 1.67 10.12 5.07
CA ALA A 13 2.94 9.39 5.06
C ALA A 13 3.62 9.35 6.44
N ASP A 14 3.49 10.39 7.25
CA ASP A 14 4.13 10.46 8.58
C ASP A 14 3.41 9.56 9.59
N GLU A 15 2.09 9.49 9.53
CA GLU A 15 1.33 8.50 10.32
C GLU A 15 1.67 7.08 9.91
N TRP A 16 1.83 6.81 8.62
CA TRP A 16 2.25 5.49 8.15
C TRP A 16 3.61 5.11 8.71
N ARG A 17 4.62 6.00 8.61
CA ARG A 17 5.95 5.78 9.21
C ARG A 17 5.87 5.54 10.70
N THR A 18 5.13 6.38 11.41
CA THR A 18 4.95 6.27 12.87
C THR A 18 4.35 4.92 13.26
N GLN A 19 3.32 4.46 12.58
CA GLN A 19 2.70 3.16 12.86
C GLN A 19 3.66 2.00 12.58
N LEU A 20 4.39 2.02 11.46
CA LEU A 20 5.39 0.99 11.16
C LEU A 20 6.52 0.96 12.22
N GLN A 21 6.99 2.11 12.68
CA GLN A 21 7.99 2.19 13.75
C GLN A 21 7.46 1.62 15.08
N GLN A 22 6.19 1.89 15.43
CA GLN A 22 5.56 1.33 16.62
C GLN A 22 5.46 -0.21 16.56
N HIS A 23 5.07 -0.77 15.43
CA HIS A 23 5.07 -2.22 15.20
C HIS A 23 6.49 -2.79 15.33
N ALA A 24 7.47 -2.19 14.65
CA ALA A 24 8.86 -2.65 14.64
C ALA A 24 9.52 -2.63 16.03
N ALA A 25 9.19 -1.65 16.87
CA ALA A 25 9.75 -1.50 18.22
C ALA A 25 9.43 -2.67 19.15
N GLY A 26 8.35 -3.40 18.87
CA GLY A 26 7.93 -4.54 19.69
C GLY A 26 8.91 -5.71 19.70
N ARG A 27 9.65 -5.93 18.61
CA ARG A 27 10.65 -7.02 18.42
C ARG A 27 10.17 -8.41 18.88
N LYS A 28 8.89 -8.69 18.68
CA LYS A 28 8.25 -9.96 19.09
C LYS A 28 7.31 -10.43 17.99
N PRO A 29 6.94 -11.73 17.96
CA PRO A 29 5.91 -12.22 17.06
C PRO A 29 4.62 -11.42 17.23
N GLU A 30 4.05 -10.98 16.12
CA GLU A 30 2.80 -10.23 16.05
C GLU A 30 1.83 -10.93 15.11
N THR A 31 0.57 -11.04 15.53
CA THR A 31 -0.49 -11.59 14.71
C THR A 31 -1.37 -10.44 14.21
N PHE A 32 -1.90 -10.57 13.01
CA PHE A 32 -2.81 -9.59 12.43
C PHE A 32 -3.95 -10.27 11.68
N THR A 33 -5.02 -9.54 11.47
CA THR A 33 -6.18 -9.97 10.69
C THR A 33 -6.32 -9.09 9.46
N LEU A 34 -6.58 -9.70 8.32
CA LEU A 34 -6.87 -8.99 7.07
C LEU A 34 -8.33 -8.53 7.08
N ARG A 35 -8.59 -7.41 7.73
CA ARG A 35 -9.91 -6.82 7.85
C ARG A 35 -9.85 -5.33 7.64
N THR A 36 -10.68 -4.79 6.75
CA THR A 36 -10.81 -3.36 6.52
C THR A 36 -12.22 -3.01 6.05
N GLN A 37 -12.68 -1.81 6.37
CA GLN A 37 -13.92 -1.30 5.79
C GLN A 37 -13.70 -1.00 4.31
N LEU A 38 -14.67 -1.37 3.47
CA LEU A 38 -14.65 -1.08 2.05
C LEU A 38 -14.95 0.40 1.79
N LEU A 39 -14.67 0.84 0.58
CA LEU A 39 -14.76 2.23 0.18
C LEU A 39 -15.76 2.41 -0.97
N THR A 40 -16.37 3.57 -1.05
CA THR A 40 -17.04 4.05 -2.27
C THR A 40 -16.14 4.97 -3.07
N GLN A 41 -15.11 5.56 -2.42
CA GLN A 41 -14.18 6.48 -3.08
C GLN A 41 -12.82 6.54 -2.35
N GLY A 42 -11.74 6.69 -3.13
CA GLY A 42 -10.40 6.93 -2.63
C GLY A 42 -9.65 5.65 -2.26
N ARG A 43 -8.70 5.77 -1.34
CA ARG A 43 -7.89 4.64 -0.86
C ARG A 43 -7.57 4.73 0.62
N THR A 44 -7.30 3.57 1.22
CA THR A 44 -6.76 3.48 2.58
C THR A 44 -5.47 2.66 2.61
N ASN A 45 -4.59 2.97 3.55
CA ASN A 45 -3.41 2.19 3.90
C ASN A 45 -3.52 1.82 5.37
N LEU A 46 -3.56 0.52 5.65
CA LEU A 46 -3.69 -0.03 6.99
C LEU A 46 -2.42 -0.82 7.32
N PRO A 47 -1.43 -0.23 8.02
CA PRO A 47 -0.29 -0.96 8.54
C PRO A 47 -0.74 -2.06 9.49
N LEU A 48 -0.27 -3.28 9.28
CA LEU A 48 -0.68 -4.46 10.04
C LEU A 48 0.43 -5.00 10.93
N ALA A 49 1.65 -4.99 10.45
CA ALA A 49 2.83 -5.47 11.16
C ALA A 49 4.10 -4.89 10.53
N ALA A 50 5.16 -4.76 11.33
CA ALA A 50 6.46 -4.39 10.80
C ALA A 50 7.61 -4.91 11.67
N THR A 51 8.78 -4.99 11.03
CA THR A 51 10.10 -5.08 11.65
C THR A 51 10.93 -3.89 11.17
N GLU A 52 12.17 -3.78 11.63
CA GLU A 52 13.10 -2.76 11.11
C GLU A 52 13.34 -2.85 9.59
N LYS A 53 13.10 -4.01 8.98
CA LYS A 53 13.41 -4.29 7.56
C LYS A 53 12.20 -4.65 6.72
N MET A 54 11.08 -4.99 7.32
CA MET A 54 9.90 -5.51 6.61
C MET A 54 8.63 -4.85 7.10
N SER A 55 7.72 -4.57 6.19
CA SER A 55 6.39 -4.07 6.50
C SER A 55 5.29 -4.88 5.83
N VAL A 56 4.14 -4.99 6.49
CA VAL A 56 2.92 -5.62 5.96
C VAL A 56 1.79 -4.61 6.05
N VAL A 57 1.19 -4.27 4.92
CA VAL A 57 0.16 -3.23 4.82
C VAL A 57 -1.01 -3.74 3.98
N LEU A 58 -2.22 -3.66 4.51
CA LEU A 58 -3.43 -3.89 3.73
C LEU A 58 -3.87 -2.57 3.10
N LYS A 59 -4.09 -2.59 1.80
CA LYS A 59 -4.52 -1.42 1.02
C LYS A 59 -5.86 -1.69 0.38
N CYS A 60 -6.78 -0.73 0.51
CA CYS A 60 -8.07 -0.76 -0.14
C CYS A 60 -8.19 0.41 -1.11
N TYR A 61 -8.67 0.14 -2.31
CA TYR A 61 -8.90 1.13 -3.36
C TYR A 61 -10.32 1.05 -3.88
N ALA A 62 -10.90 2.22 -4.07
CA ALA A 62 -12.11 2.46 -4.84
C ALA A 62 -11.84 3.54 -5.88
N GLU A 63 -12.85 4.20 -6.39
CA GLU A 63 -12.70 5.20 -7.45
C GLU A 63 -11.65 6.28 -7.09
N GLY A 64 -10.65 6.44 -7.95
CA GLY A 64 -9.69 7.54 -7.94
C GLY A 64 -8.58 7.47 -6.90
N GLY A 65 -8.35 6.32 -6.28
CA GLY A 65 -7.34 6.17 -5.22
C GLY A 65 -5.89 5.94 -5.70
N GLU A 66 -5.66 5.81 -7.00
CA GLU A 66 -4.39 5.38 -7.58
C GLU A 66 -3.35 6.49 -7.65
N ASN A 67 -2.08 6.10 -7.62
CA ASN A 67 -0.94 6.98 -7.83
C ASN A 67 -0.51 7.00 -9.30
N GLU A 68 0.16 8.09 -9.68
CA GLU A 68 0.89 8.19 -10.93
C GLU A 68 2.12 7.25 -10.95
N LEU A 69 2.79 7.17 -12.10
CA LEU A 69 4.01 6.37 -12.27
C LEU A 69 5.11 6.82 -11.30
N HIS A 70 5.60 5.89 -10.49
CA HIS A 70 6.62 6.14 -9.47
C HIS A 70 7.42 4.89 -9.16
N ALA A 71 8.53 5.05 -8.43
CA ALA A 71 9.33 3.96 -7.91
C ALA A 71 9.61 4.14 -6.41
N HIS A 72 9.90 3.03 -5.73
CA HIS A 72 10.47 3.01 -4.38
C HIS A 72 11.96 2.68 -4.48
N PRO A 73 12.87 3.66 -4.31
CA PRO A 73 14.29 3.44 -4.58
C PRO A 73 14.98 2.54 -3.54
N TYR A 74 14.42 2.40 -2.34
CA TYR A 74 15.06 1.73 -1.20
C TYR A 74 14.29 0.51 -0.69
N GLU A 75 13.29 0.03 -1.44
CA GLU A 75 12.43 -1.04 -1.02
C GLU A 75 12.07 -1.99 -2.16
N ASP A 76 12.33 -3.29 -1.96
CA ASP A 76 11.66 -4.33 -2.71
C ASP A 76 10.28 -4.57 -2.11
N HIS A 77 9.25 -4.73 -2.95
CA HIS A 77 7.94 -5.07 -2.43
C HIS A 77 7.13 -5.95 -3.37
N VAL A 78 6.19 -6.63 -2.77
CA VAL A 78 5.21 -7.48 -3.45
C VAL A 78 3.82 -6.89 -3.23
N PHE A 79 2.99 -6.94 -4.26
CA PHE A 79 1.54 -6.85 -4.12
C PHE A 79 0.91 -8.21 -4.38
N LEU A 80 0.03 -8.63 -3.47
CA LEU A 80 -0.83 -9.77 -3.63
C LEU A 80 -2.29 -9.27 -3.70
N ILE A 81 -3.00 -9.61 -4.77
CA ILE A 81 -4.41 -9.24 -4.92
C ILE A 81 -5.25 -10.15 -4.03
N MET A 82 -5.92 -9.55 -3.06
CA MET A 82 -6.83 -10.26 -2.13
C MET A 82 -8.28 -10.23 -2.62
N GLN A 83 -8.68 -9.15 -3.32
CA GLN A 83 -10.00 -8.95 -3.91
C GLN A 83 -9.90 -7.99 -5.08
N GLY A 84 -10.81 -8.09 -6.05
CA GLY A 84 -10.88 -7.22 -7.21
C GLY A 84 -9.84 -7.56 -8.28
N GLN A 85 -9.56 -6.59 -9.13
CA GLN A 85 -8.63 -6.68 -10.24
C GLN A 85 -7.83 -5.38 -10.37
N ALA A 86 -6.58 -5.48 -10.77
CA ALA A 86 -5.73 -4.34 -11.09
C ALA A 86 -4.97 -4.55 -12.39
N ASP A 87 -4.87 -3.50 -13.20
CA ASP A 87 -3.96 -3.42 -14.33
C ASP A 87 -2.70 -2.68 -13.88
N PHE A 88 -1.55 -3.32 -13.99
CA PHE A 88 -0.24 -2.76 -13.67
C PHE A 88 0.45 -2.26 -14.93
N TYR A 89 1.07 -1.10 -14.82
CA TYR A 89 1.80 -0.43 -15.91
C TYR A 89 3.20 -0.06 -15.45
N GLY A 90 4.15 -0.19 -16.37
CA GLY A 90 5.51 0.34 -16.27
C GLY A 90 5.72 1.50 -17.24
N PRO A 91 6.98 1.96 -17.41
CA PRO A 91 7.30 3.08 -18.30
C PRO A 91 7.00 2.80 -19.78
N ASN A 92 6.92 1.53 -20.18
CA ASN A 92 6.70 1.10 -21.57
C ASN A 92 5.27 0.57 -21.84
N GLY A 93 4.33 0.80 -20.91
CA GLY A 93 2.95 0.35 -21.05
C GLY A 93 2.56 -0.73 -20.04
N GLU A 94 1.56 -1.53 -20.40
CA GLU A 94 1.02 -2.56 -19.52
C GLU A 94 2.05 -3.65 -19.20
N LEU A 95 2.15 -3.98 -17.91
CA LEU A 95 2.96 -5.09 -17.38
C LEU A 95 2.10 -6.35 -17.18
N ALA A 96 0.96 -6.20 -16.53
CA ALA A 96 0.09 -7.33 -16.21
C ALA A 96 -1.30 -6.85 -15.76
N THR A 97 -2.32 -7.63 -16.06
CA THR A 97 -3.63 -7.61 -15.41
C THR A 97 -3.67 -8.71 -14.35
N LEU A 98 -3.85 -8.33 -13.10
CA LEU A 98 -3.84 -9.24 -11.96
C LEU A 98 -5.19 -9.29 -11.26
N ARG A 99 -5.57 -10.50 -10.81
CA ARG A 99 -6.80 -10.80 -10.11
C ARG A 99 -6.51 -11.49 -8.78
N ARG A 100 -7.55 -11.75 -8.01
CA ARG A 100 -7.47 -12.47 -6.73
C ARG A 100 -6.52 -13.67 -6.79
N ASN A 101 -5.68 -13.81 -5.77
CA ASN A 101 -4.63 -14.84 -5.62
C ASN A 101 -3.45 -14.71 -6.63
N GLN A 102 -3.34 -13.59 -7.32
CA GLN A 102 -2.18 -13.26 -8.14
C GLN A 102 -1.39 -12.12 -7.52
N GLY A 103 -0.11 -12.05 -7.83
CA GLY A 103 0.76 -11.01 -7.27
C GLY A 103 1.84 -10.58 -8.25
N ILE A 104 2.50 -9.48 -7.90
CA ILE A 104 3.63 -8.92 -8.63
C ILE A 104 4.74 -8.56 -7.66
N MET A 105 5.97 -8.94 -8.01
CA MET A 105 7.18 -8.50 -7.32
C MET A 105 7.73 -7.27 -8.04
N LEU A 106 8.01 -6.23 -7.27
CA LEU A 106 8.56 -4.96 -7.73
C LEU A 106 9.89 -4.71 -7.03
N PRO A 107 11.02 -5.00 -7.68
CA PRO A 107 12.34 -4.67 -7.13
C PRO A 107 12.52 -3.17 -6.92
N ALA A 108 13.38 -2.80 -5.99
CA ALA A 108 13.72 -1.41 -5.70
C ALA A 108 14.08 -0.63 -6.99
N GLY A 109 13.55 0.57 -7.12
CA GLY A 109 13.74 1.41 -8.30
C GLY A 109 12.87 1.06 -9.52
N SER A 110 12.07 0.00 -9.46
CA SER A 110 11.13 -0.33 -10.54
C SER A 110 10.03 0.72 -10.63
N LEU A 111 9.91 1.37 -11.80
CA LEU A 111 8.80 2.30 -12.07
C LEU A 111 7.52 1.52 -12.34
N TYR A 112 6.46 1.87 -11.63
CA TYR A 112 5.14 1.29 -11.82
C TYR A 112 4.02 2.25 -11.42
N ARG A 113 2.85 1.99 -11.97
CA ARG A 113 1.56 2.43 -11.47
C ARG A 113 0.54 1.31 -11.67
N PHE A 114 -0.59 1.40 -11.05
CA PHE A 114 -1.70 0.48 -11.31
C PHE A 114 -3.04 1.21 -11.25
N GLU A 115 -4.04 0.60 -11.83
CA GLU A 115 -5.43 1.05 -11.84
C GLU A 115 -6.32 -0.09 -11.33
N ALA A 116 -7.21 0.22 -10.39
CA ALA A 116 -8.27 -0.70 -10.00
C ALA A 116 -9.27 -0.86 -11.16
N LYS A 117 -9.76 -2.06 -11.38
CA LYS A 117 -10.71 -2.38 -12.45
C LYS A 117 -11.92 -3.15 -11.90
N GLY A 118 -13.04 -2.95 -12.60
CA GLY A 118 -14.32 -3.58 -12.22
C GLY A 118 -15.04 -2.82 -11.09
N ASP A 119 -16.09 -3.43 -10.57
CA ASP A 119 -17.01 -2.79 -9.62
C ASP A 119 -16.67 -3.13 -8.15
N GLU A 120 -15.74 -4.06 -7.93
CA GLU A 120 -15.28 -4.42 -6.59
C GLU A 120 -14.14 -3.52 -6.13
N ASN A 121 -14.09 -3.24 -4.83
CA ASN A 121 -12.88 -2.65 -4.24
C ASN A 121 -11.67 -3.53 -4.51
N LEU A 122 -10.57 -2.91 -4.90
CA LEU A 122 -9.29 -3.57 -5.03
C LEU A 122 -8.62 -3.66 -3.65
N LEU A 123 -8.45 -4.87 -3.13
CA LEU A 123 -7.69 -5.14 -1.91
C LEU A 123 -6.32 -5.71 -2.27
N LEU A 124 -5.28 -5.03 -1.82
CA LEU A 124 -3.88 -5.41 -1.99
C LEU A 124 -3.24 -5.67 -0.63
N LEU A 125 -2.63 -6.84 -0.46
CA LEU A 125 -1.64 -7.03 0.60
C LEU A 125 -0.28 -6.60 0.06
N ARG A 126 0.30 -5.54 0.65
CA ARG A 126 1.64 -5.06 0.34
C ARG A 126 2.60 -5.56 1.39
N ILE A 127 3.66 -6.25 0.94
CA ILE A 127 4.77 -6.67 1.79
C ILE A 127 6.02 -6.01 1.20
N GLY A 128 6.71 -5.20 1.99
CA GLY A 128 7.91 -4.49 1.58
C GLY A 128 9.10 -4.82 2.47
N THR A 129 10.29 -4.82 1.90
CA THR A 129 11.54 -5.00 2.62
C THR A 129 12.56 -3.95 2.22
N THR A 130 13.16 -3.28 3.22
CA THR A 130 14.22 -2.29 3.02
C THR A 130 15.47 -2.96 2.47
N VAL A 131 15.99 -2.46 1.35
CA VAL A 131 17.20 -2.97 0.70
C VAL A 131 18.44 -2.10 0.95
N VAL A 132 18.25 -0.87 1.47
CA VAL A 132 19.34 0.05 1.84
C VAL A 132 19.17 0.46 3.29
N GLU A 133 20.17 0.15 4.12
CA GLU A 133 20.15 0.46 5.55
C GLU A 133 20.21 1.98 5.78
N GLY A 134 19.36 2.48 6.68
CA GLY A 134 19.29 3.89 7.05
C GLY A 134 18.42 4.77 6.14
N GLU A 135 17.96 4.23 5.00
CA GLU A 135 17.08 4.95 4.09
C GLU A 135 15.59 4.72 4.42
N ASP A 136 14.76 5.67 4.02
CA ASP A 136 13.30 5.58 4.21
C ASP A 136 12.68 4.61 3.19
N PRO A 137 12.17 3.45 3.62
CA PRO A 137 11.55 2.49 2.70
C PRO A 137 10.27 3.04 2.04
N LEU A 138 9.66 4.08 2.59
CA LEU A 138 8.48 4.72 2.01
C LEU A 138 8.83 5.86 1.05
N ALA A 139 10.13 6.19 0.89
CA ALA A 139 10.56 7.16 -0.11
C ALA A 139 10.07 6.76 -1.51
N ARG A 140 9.70 7.74 -2.29
CA ARG A 140 9.27 7.58 -3.68
C ARG A 140 9.92 8.60 -4.57
N ILE A 141 10.14 8.20 -5.81
CA ILE A 141 10.60 9.08 -6.90
C ILE A 141 9.66 8.94 -8.10
N ASP A 142 9.52 9.99 -8.86
CA ASP A 142 8.83 9.95 -10.16
C ASP A 142 9.73 9.37 -11.26
N ALA A 143 9.26 9.41 -12.51
CA ALA A 143 9.99 8.89 -13.65
C ALA A 143 11.27 9.69 -13.97
N GLU A 144 11.36 10.93 -13.53
CA GLU A 144 12.51 11.83 -13.68
C GLU A 144 13.48 11.73 -12.50
N GLY A 145 13.16 10.95 -11.46
CA GLY A 145 13.96 10.77 -10.26
C GLY A 145 13.73 11.84 -9.18
N ALA A 146 12.73 12.71 -9.35
CA ALA A 146 12.39 13.71 -8.35
C ALA A 146 11.53 13.11 -7.21
N PRO A 147 11.58 13.67 -5.99
CA PRO A 147 10.74 13.21 -4.89
C PRO A 147 9.25 13.21 -5.26
N PHE A 148 8.57 12.09 -4.96
CA PHE A 148 7.17 11.88 -5.28
C PHE A 148 6.33 11.76 -4.00
N ASP A 149 5.36 12.65 -3.83
CA ASP A 149 4.41 12.56 -2.72
C ASP A 149 3.13 11.82 -3.14
N GLY A 150 3.01 10.57 -2.71
CA GLY A 150 1.83 9.73 -2.96
C GLY A 150 0.57 10.20 -2.23
N TYR A 151 0.65 11.18 -1.34
CA TYR A 151 -0.47 11.78 -0.62
C TYR A 151 -0.82 13.20 -1.09
N SER A 152 -0.14 13.72 -2.11
CA SER A 152 -0.49 15.00 -2.72
C SER A 152 -1.87 14.94 -3.37
N GLU A 153 -2.48 16.08 -3.60
CA GLU A 153 -3.78 16.18 -4.30
C GLU A 153 -3.75 15.51 -5.68
N LYS A 154 -2.61 15.59 -6.38
CA LYS A 154 -2.40 14.93 -7.67
C LYS A 154 -2.54 13.40 -7.56
N ASN A 155 -2.09 12.81 -6.45
CA ASN A 155 -1.98 11.37 -6.27
C ASN A 155 -3.02 10.78 -5.30
N ARG A 156 -3.79 11.61 -4.62
CA ARG A 156 -4.83 11.20 -3.69
C ARG A 156 -6.01 12.19 -3.70
N ARG A 157 -6.43 12.58 -4.89
CA ARG A 157 -7.48 13.60 -5.07
C ARG A 157 -8.81 13.30 -4.39
N PRO A 158 -9.38 12.09 -4.50
CA PRO A 158 -10.66 11.84 -3.87
C PRO A 158 -10.50 11.74 -2.35
N LYS A 159 -11.38 12.44 -1.65
CA LYS A 159 -11.59 12.21 -0.21
C LYS A 159 -11.96 10.74 -0.01
N VAL A 160 -11.42 10.12 1.03
CA VAL A 160 -11.84 8.76 1.41
C VAL A 160 -13.29 8.78 1.88
N ILE A 161 -14.12 7.96 1.24
CA ILE A 161 -15.52 7.74 1.62
C ILE A 161 -15.70 6.24 1.83
N TYR A 162 -16.07 5.87 3.06
CA TYR A 162 -16.31 4.49 3.42
C TYR A 162 -17.69 4.01 2.93
N ALA A 163 -17.73 2.77 2.47
CA ALA A 163 -18.99 2.09 2.21
C ALA A 163 -19.65 1.71 3.54
N GLU A 164 -20.93 2.03 3.68
CA GLU A 164 -21.68 1.77 4.90
C GLU A 164 -21.84 0.25 5.10
N ASP A 165 -21.54 -0.23 6.31
CA ASP A 165 -21.65 -1.64 6.74
C ASP A 165 -21.01 -2.69 5.81
N SER A 166 -20.02 -2.28 5.02
CA SER A 166 -19.33 -3.14 4.06
C SER A 166 -17.87 -3.37 4.46
N TRP A 167 -17.49 -4.64 4.60
CA TRP A 167 -16.16 -5.04 5.10
C TRP A 167 -15.54 -6.13 4.23
N PHE A 168 -14.22 -6.10 4.14
CA PHE A 168 -13.38 -7.23 3.76
C PHE A 168 -12.90 -7.93 5.02
N GLU A 169 -13.14 -9.24 5.15
CA GLU A 169 -12.75 -10.08 6.28
C GLU A 169 -12.71 -11.58 5.89
#